data_fda83eeca7e4e6f28d7928f728d81906
#
_entry.id   fda83eeca7e4e6f28d7928f728d81906
#
_cell.length_a   1.000
_cell.length_b   1.000
_cell.length_c   1.000
_cell.angle_alpha   90.00
_cell.angle_beta   90.00
_cell.angle_gamma   90.00
#
_symmetry.space_group_name_H-M   'P 1'
#
loop_
_entity.id
_entity.type
_entity.pdbx_description
1 polymer ?
#
loop_
_entity_poly.entity_id
_entity_poly.type
_entity_poly.pdbx_seq_one_letter_code
_entity_poly.pdbx_strand_id
1 'polypeptide(L)'
;WPVGILNVMDQEDVQITGEGCIDGQGPYWWNKYWGEDQKGGMRAEYDPMGLRWCVDYDCRRVRNLVVMDSRRIEIAGIGSRRSGFWNMHICYSEDVHVDGVWIRDNEGPSTDGIDIDSCRHVVVENCRVACNDDSICVKSGRDADGLRVNRICEDVLIQNCQVLTGCGVTLGSETSGGIRNVTIRNMKYHGTDCGFRIKSAATRGGVMEDILVEDLEMVNVKYPINMCLNWHPAYSYCEIPKGYEGEIPEHWKVLAQSVSREMGVPQVKNLQIRNVRSWNEEGYEGCSRAF
;
A
#
# COMPACT_ATOMS: atom_id res chain seq x y z
N TRP A 1 7.66 -13.06 8.22
CA TRP A 1 7.19 -12.25 7.11
C TRP A 1 7.86 -12.69 5.83
N PRO A 2 7.13 -13.00 4.76
CA PRO A 2 7.75 -13.53 3.56
C PRO A 2 8.70 -12.51 2.94
N VAL A 3 9.89 -12.95 2.61
CA VAL A 3 10.90 -12.18 1.90
C VAL A 3 10.52 -11.97 0.43
N GLY A 4 11.18 -11.05 -0.24
CA GLY A 4 11.03 -10.82 -1.66
C GLY A 4 11.85 -11.78 -2.53
N ILE A 5 11.64 -11.72 -3.84
CA ILE A 5 12.51 -12.39 -4.81
C ILE A 5 13.91 -11.76 -4.75
N LEU A 6 13.97 -10.44 -4.71
CA LEU A 6 15.17 -9.67 -4.44
C LEU A 6 15.03 -8.98 -3.08
N ASN A 7 16.07 -9.08 -2.26
CA ASN A 7 16.07 -8.50 -0.92
C ASN A 7 17.33 -7.67 -0.69
N VAL A 8 17.14 -6.47 -0.14
CA VAL A 8 18.20 -5.60 0.40
C VAL A 8 17.87 -5.40 1.87
N MET A 9 18.65 -6.00 2.75
CA MET A 9 18.36 -5.99 4.19
C MET A 9 19.62 -5.62 4.96
N ASP A 10 19.50 -4.60 5.83
CA ASP A 10 20.61 -4.09 6.64
C ASP A 10 21.84 -3.70 5.80
N GLN A 11 21.59 -2.92 4.74
CA GLN A 11 22.61 -2.51 3.77
C GLN A 11 22.66 -0.99 3.61
N GLU A 12 23.82 -0.52 3.16
CA GLU A 12 24.03 0.88 2.78
C GLU A 12 24.63 0.98 1.38
N ASP A 13 24.38 2.11 0.70
CA ASP A 13 24.96 2.44 -0.61
C ASP A 13 24.68 1.39 -1.70
N VAL A 14 23.42 0.91 -1.78
CA VAL A 14 23.01 -0.08 -2.76
C VAL A 14 22.30 0.57 -3.94
N GLN A 15 22.67 0.15 -5.16
CA GLN A 15 22.03 0.55 -6.39
C GLN A 15 21.44 -0.68 -7.10
N ILE A 16 20.14 -0.59 -7.44
CA ILE A 16 19.44 -1.57 -8.27
C ILE A 16 18.99 -0.83 -9.53
N THR A 17 19.76 -0.93 -10.59
CA THR A 17 19.59 -0.11 -11.79
C THR A 17 19.60 -0.94 -13.07
N GLY A 18 19.10 -0.37 -14.15
CA GLY A 18 19.13 -0.97 -15.48
C GLY A 18 17.75 -1.15 -16.10
N GLU A 19 17.66 -1.94 -17.16
CA GLU A 19 16.44 -2.17 -17.94
C GLU A 19 15.82 -3.58 -17.70
N GLY A 20 16.33 -4.31 -16.71
CA GLY A 20 15.83 -5.63 -16.33
C GLY A 20 14.42 -5.60 -15.73
N CYS A 21 13.78 -6.74 -15.65
CA CYS A 21 12.45 -6.88 -15.08
C CYS A 21 12.38 -8.06 -14.10
N ILE A 22 11.88 -7.79 -12.89
CA ILE A 22 11.57 -8.83 -11.90
C ILE A 22 10.17 -9.35 -12.19
N ASP A 23 10.03 -10.67 -12.39
CA ASP A 23 8.77 -11.34 -12.65
C ASP A 23 8.41 -12.29 -11.50
N GLY A 24 7.37 -11.94 -10.74
CA GLY A 24 6.95 -12.65 -9.53
C GLY A 24 6.19 -13.95 -9.77
N GLN A 25 5.88 -14.32 -11.02
CA GLN A 25 5.04 -15.48 -11.34
C GLN A 25 3.66 -15.43 -10.64
N GLY A 26 3.08 -14.24 -10.56
CA GLY A 26 1.88 -13.88 -9.80
C GLY A 26 0.73 -14.88 -9.83
N PRO A 27 0.28 -15.41 -10.99
CA PRO A 27 -0.87 -16.33 -11.04
C PRO A 27 -0.76 -17.54 -10.11
N TYR A 28 0.45 -18.08 -9.92
CA TYR A 28 0.66 -19.15 -8.95
C TYR A 28 0.29 -18.75 -7.51
N TRP A 29 0.63 -17.53 -7.11
CA TRP A 29 0.38 -17.00 -5.77
C TRP A 29 -1.06 -16.53 -5.60
N TRP A 30 -1.64 -15.91 -6.66
CA TRP A 30 -3.00 -15.40 -6.65
C TRP A 30 -4.01 -16.54 -6.49
N ASN A 31 -3.77 -17.68 -7.17
CA ASN A 31 -4.61 -18.86 -7.07
C ASN A 31 -4.63 -19.45 -5.64
N LYS A 32 -3.52 -19.35 -4.91
CA LYS A 32 -3.50 -19.74 -3.48
C LYS A 32 -4.39 -18.85 -2.62
N TYR A 33 -4.50 -17.58 -2.98
CA TYR A 33 -5.26 -16.60 -2.21
C TYR A 33 -6.77 -16.68 -2.51
N TRP A 34 -7.18 -16.63 -3.76
CA TRP A 34 -8.59 -16.57 -4.17
C TRP A 34 -9.03 -17.59 -5.23
N GLY A 35 -8.19 -18.53 -5.63
CA GLY A 35 -8.49 -19.51 -6.68
C GLY A 35 -8.47 -18.92 -8.09
N GLU A 36 -8.59 -19.77 -9.09
CA GLU A 36 -8.59 -19.35 -10.50
C GLU A 36 -9.82 -18.52 -10.89
N ASP A 37 -10.95 -18.77 -10.24
CA ASP A 37 -12.23 -18.07 -10.44
C ASP A 37 -12.45 -16.89 -9.46
N GLN A 38 -11.44 -16.55 -8.68
CA GLN A 38 -11.48 -15.54 -7.60
C GLN A 38 -12.52 -15.83 -6.49
N LYS A 39 -13.00 -17.05 -6.38
CA LYS A 39 -13.97 -17.49 -5.36
C LYS A 39 -13.46 -18.63 -4.49
N GLY A 40 -12.27 -19.13 -4.79
CA GLY A 40 -11.61 -20.22 -4.11
C GLY A 40 -10.45 -19.76 -3.22
N GLY A 41 -9.43 -20.62 -3.14
CA GLY A 41 -8.22 -20.38 -2.38
C GLY A 41 -8.46 -20.22 -0.87
N MET A 42 -7.50 -19.66 -0.17
CA MET A 42 -7.60 -19.43 1.29
C MET A 42 -8.76 -18.50 1.67
N ARG A 43 -9.15 -17.58 0.78
CA ARG A 43 -10.32 -16.73 0.98
C ARG A 43 -11.60 -17.52 1.20
N ALA A 44 -11.83 -18.59 0.39
CA ALA A 44 -13.02 -19.43 0.51
C ALA A 44 -13.09 -20.20 1.84
N GLU A 45 -11.94 -20.47 2.44
CA GLU A 45 -11.85 -21.11 3.75
C GLU A 45 -12.03 -20.11 4.89
N TYR A 46 -11.34 -18.98 4.85
CA TYR A 46 -11.24 -18.04 5.97
C TYR A 46 -12.40 -17.04 6.04
N ASP A 47 -12.94 -16.58 4.91
CA ASP A 47 -14.01 -15.59 4.91
C ASP A 47 -15.28 -16.07 5.63
N PRO A 48 -15.77 -17.32 5.46
CA PRO A 48 -16.91 -17.85 6.21
C PRO A 48 -16.68 -17.96 7.71
N MET A 49 -15.42 -18.10 8.14
CA MET A 49 -15.04 -18.15 9.56
C MET A 49 -14.90 -16.77 10.20
N GLY A 50 -15.08 -15.67 9.45
CA GLY A 50 -14.82 -14.31 9.94
C GLY A 50 -13.34 -13.96 10.09
N LEU A 51 -12.46 -14.69 9.40
CA LEU A 51 -11.00 -14.56 9.47
C LEU A 51 -10.41 -13.85 8.24
N ARG A 52 -11.20 -13.03 7.55
CA ARG A 52 -10.76 -12.30 6.36
C ARG A 52 -9.45 -11.53 6.59
N TRP A 53 -9.26 -10.97 7.78
CA TRP A 53 -8.10 -10.19 8.15
C TRP A 53 -6.79 -11.00 8.24
N CYS A 54 -6.88 -12.34 8.45
CA CYS A 54 -5.71 -13.22 8.51
C CYS A 54 -5.16 -13.59 7.15
N VAL A 55 -5.99 -13.55 6.09
CA VAL A 55 -5.64 -14.14 4.79
C VAL A 55 -4.35 -13.58 4.20
N ASP A 56 -4.11 -12.27 4.34
CA ASP A 56 -2.90 -11.64 3.82
C ASP A 56 -1.62 -12.03 4.58
N TYR A 57 -1.76 -12.51 5.82
CA TYR A 57 -0.64 -12.97 6.65
C TYR A 57 -0.37 -14.46 6.50
N ASP A 58 -1.42 -15.27 6.37
CA ASP A 58 -1.31 -16.72 6.32
C ASP A 58 -1.09 -17.25 4.90
N CYS A 59 -1.68 -16.60 3.90
CA CYS A 59 -1.40 -16.89 2.51
C CYS A 59 -0.03 -16.34 2.12
N ARG A 60 0.99 -17.16 2.32
CA ARG A 60 2.37 -16.77 2.00
C ARG A 60 2.53 -16.52 0.51
N ARG A 61 2.78 -15.26 0.16
CA ARG A 61 2.99 -14.78 -1.20
C ARG A 61 4.27 -13.94 -1.24
N VAL A 62 5.03 -14.03 -2.35
CA VAL A 62 6.28 -13.30 -2.47
C VAL A 62 6.06 -11.85 -2.93
N ARG A 63 6.89 -10.95 -2.47
CA ARG A 63 7.11 -9.62 -3.05
C ARG A 63 8.17 -9.70 -4.14
N ASN A 64 8.17 -8.78 -5.09
CA ASN A 64 9.23 -8.76 -6.09
C ASN A 64 10.52 -8.16 -5.51
N LEU A 65 10.44 -7.06 -4.80
CA LEU A 65 11.57 -6.40 -4.16
C LEU A 65 11.23 -6.03 -2.71
N VAL A 66 12.12 -6.33 -1.80
CA VAL A 66 12.08 -5.86 -0.41
C VAL A 66 13.36 -5.10 -0.08
N VAL A 67 13.21 -3.89 0.42
CA VAL A 67 14.29 -3.09 1.02
C VAL A 67 13.94 -2.88 2.48
N MET A 68 14.77 -3.33 3.41
CA MET A 68 14.48 -3.25 4.84
C MET A 68 15.71 -2.83 5.63
N ASP A 69 15.51 -1.98 6.65
CA ASP A 69 16.56 -1.50 7.55
C ASP A 69 17.83 -1.02 6.82
N SER A 70 17.66 -0.33 5.70
CA SER A 70 18.73 0.01 4.77
C SER A 70 18.78 1.52 4.51
N ARG A 71 19.92 2.02 4.03
CA ARG A 71 20.13 3.45 3.82
C ARG A 71 20.90 3.76 2.55
N ARG A 72 20.59 4.92 1.92
CA ARG A 72 21.18 5.39 0.65
C ARG A 72 20.98 4.37 -0.47
N ILE A 73 19.73 4.12 -0.77
CA ILE A 73 19.31 3.12 -1.74
C ILE A 73 18.80 3.80 -3.01
N GLU A 74 19.30 3.39 -4.15
CA GLU A 74 18.86 3.82 -5.47
C GLU A 74 18.18 2.64 -6.21
N ILE A 75 16.96 2.85 -6.70
CA ILE A 75 16.22 1.89 -7.53
C ILE A 75 15.81 2.61 -8.80
N ALA A 76 16.46 2.31 -9.94
CA ALA A 76 16.21 3.10 -11.15
C ALA A 76 16.08 2.26 -12.42
N GLY A 77 15.07 2.62 -13.26
CA GLY A 77 14.86 2.11 -14.61
C GLY A 77 14.37 0.67 -14.73
N ILE A 78 14.32 -0.07 -13.64
CA ILE A 78 13.90 -1.48 -13.64
C ILE A 78 12.39 -1.67 -13.82
N GLY A 79 11.99 -2.83 -14.36
CA GLY A 79 10.61 -3.28 -14.37
C GLY A 79 10.27 -4.22 -13.21
N SER A 80 8.98 -4.21 -12.80
CA SER A 80 8.40 -5.19 -11.89
C SER A 80 7.06 -5.63 -12.42
N ARG A 81 6.81 -6.94 -12.46
CA ARG A 81 5.53 -7.46 -12.94
C ARG A 81 5.11 -8.73 -12.23
N ARG A 82 3.82 -9.02 -12.34
CA ARG A 82 3.18 -10.25 -11.82
C ARG A 82 3.68 -10.61 -10.43
N SER A 83 3.68 -9.63 -9.52
CA SER A 83 4.06 -9.88 -8.14
C SER A 83 3.06 -10.82 -7.46
N GLY A 84 3.53 -11.66 -6.58
CA GLY A 84 2.64 -12.49 -5.77
C GLY A 84 1.88 -11.71 -4.71
N PHE A 85 2.45 -10.59 -4.27
CA PHE A 85 1.95 -9.65 -3.27
C PHE A 85 2.40 -8.22 -3.66
N TRP A 86 2.69 -7.32 -2.75
CA TRP A 86 3.25 -6.00 -3.03
C TRP A 86 4.46 -6.08 -3.95
N ASN A 87 4.55 -5.23 -4.96
CA ASN A 87 5.67 -5.27 -5.90
C ASN A 87 6.97 -4.85 -5.24
N MET A 88 7.00 -3.65 -4.68
CA MET A 88 8.17 -3.10 -3.99
C MET A 88 7.77 -2.70 -2.58
N HIS A 89 8.39 -3.28 -1.58
CA HIS A 89 8.22 -2.93 -0.18
C HIS A 89 9.50 -2.34 0.39
N ILE A 90 9.47 -1.05 0.65
CA ILE A 90 10.54 -0.31 1.29
C ILE A 90 10.12 -0.07 2.73
N CYS A 91 10.83 -0.69 3.67
CA CYS A 91 10.44 -0.72 5.07
C CYS A 91 11.62 -0.31 5.96
N TYR A 92 11.36 0.52 6.97
CA TYR A 92 12.36 0.92 7.96
C TYR A 92 13.66 1.47 7.37
N SER A 93 13.60 2.09 6.20
CA SER A 93 14.77 2.53 5.45
C SER A 93 14.82 4.06 5.34
N GLU A 94 16.00 4.59 5.02
CA GLU A 94 16.27 6.02 4.97
C GLU A 94 17.07 6.38 3.71
N ASP A 95 16.87 7.59 3.18
CA ASP A 95 17.53 8.10 1.97
C ASP A 95 17.32 7.14 0.78
N VAL A 96 16.07 6.92 0.39
CA VAL A 96 15.72 6.01 -0.71
C VAL A 96 15.22 6.80 -1.91
N HIS A 97 15.78 6.52 -3.08
CA HIS A 97 15.35 7.10 -4.34
C HIS A 97 14.84 6.02 -5.29
N VAL A 98 13.62 6.18 -5.77
CA VAL A 98 12.98 5.30 -6.77
C VAL A 98 12.67 6.13 -8.00
N ASP A 99 13.36 5.89 -9.11
CA ASP A 99 13.26 6.67 -10.33
C ASP A 99 12.97 5.81 -11.57
N GLY A 100 11.99 6.22 -12.36
CA GLY A 100 11.72 5.63 -13.67
C GLY A 100 11.34 4.15 -13.66
N VAL A 101 10.82 3.64 -12.56
CA VAL A 101 10.40 2.24 -12.43
C VAL A 101 9.09 2.00 -13.18
N TRP A 102 8.98 0.83 -13.83
CA TRP A 102 7.76 0.42 -14.50
C TRP A 102 7.15 -0.84 -13.86
N ILE A 103 6.03 -0.66 -13.16
CA ILE A 103 5.23 -1.72 -12.54
C ILE A 103 4.03 -2.02 -13.43
N ARG A 104 3.83 -3.31 -13.80
CA ARG A 104 2.78 -3.74 -14.75
C ARG A 104 2.35 -5.19 -14.58
N ASP A 105 1.29 -5.55 -15.26
CA ASP A 105 0.77 -6.93 -15.33
C ASP A 105 0.43 -7.52 -13.94
N ASN A 106 -0.11 -6.69 -13.04
CA ASN A 106 -0.45 -7.06 -11.68
C ASN A 106 -1.97 -7.09 -11.50
N GLU A 107 -2.59 -8.24 -11.73
CA GLU A 107 -4.04 -8.44 -11.66
C GLU A 107 -4.47 -9.15 -10.37
N GLY A 108 -3.52 -9.55 -9.56
CA GLY A 108 -3.76 -10.33 -8.35
C GLY A 108 -4.07 -9.50 -7.10
N PRO A 109 -4.53 -10.17 -6.04
CA PRO A 109 -4.92 -9.53 -4.80
C PRO A 109 -3.72 -8.93 -4.08
N SER A 110 -3.88 -7.71 -3.55
CA SER A 110 -2.85 -6.97 -2.81
C SER A 110 -1.54 -6.86 -3.61
N THR A 111 -1.64 -6.61 -4.92
CA THR A 111 -0.46 -6.36 -5.77
C THR A 111 -0.19 -4.87 -5.86
N ASP A 112 -0.03 -4.24 -4.68
CA ASP A 112 0.34 -2.84 -4.55
C ASP A 112 1.63 -2.54 -5.35
N GLY A 113 1.81 -1.32 -5.79
CA GLY A 113 2.95 -0.93 -6.60
C GLY A 113 4.20 -0.70 -5.76
N ILE A 114 4.29 0.45 -5.10
CA ILE A 114 5.41 0.86 -4.26
C ILE A 114 4.88 1.17 -2.88
N ASP A 115 5.26 0.38 -1.88
CA ASP A 115 4.90 0.57 -0.48
C ASP A 115 6.08 1.15 0.29
N ILE A 116 5.90 2.34 0.84
CA ILE A 116 6.86 3.08 1.66
C ILE A 116 6.38 2.97 3.10
N ASP A 117 7.01 2.12 3.91
CA ASP A 117 6.56 1.78 5.26
C ASP A 117 7.57 2.21 6.33
N SER A 118 7.18 3.17 7.18
CA SER A 118 8.01 3.61 8.30
C SER A 118 9.42 4.08 7.89
N CYS A 119 9.51 4.77 6.77
CA CYS A 119 10.74 5.25 6.13
C CYS A 119 10.94 6.77 6.31
N ARG A 120 12.14 7.25 6.02
CA ARG A 120 12.49 8.68 6.01
C ARG A 120 13.24 9.08 4.75
N HIS A 121 13.04 10.34 4.29
CA HIS A 121 13.72 10.90 3.13
C HIS A 121 13.58 10.00 1.89
N VAL A 122 12.35 9.77 1.45
CA VAL A 122 12.05 8.93 0.29
C VAL A 122 11.59 9.78 -0.87
N VAL A 123 12.19 9.58 -2.04
CA VAL A 123 11.76 10.19 -3.30
C VAL A 123 11.31 9.08 -4.25
N VAL A 124 10.09 9.20 -4.77
CA VAL A 124 9.55 8.34 -5.84
C VAL A 124 9.18 9.24 -7.00
N GLU A 125 9.84 9.05 -8.14
CA GLU A 125 9.59 9.92 -9.29
C GLU A 125 9.67 9.21 -10.65
N ASN A 126 9.06 9.84 -11.65
CA ASN A 126 9.08 9.38 -13.04
C ASN A 126 8.59 7.94 -13.27
N CYS A 127 7.92 7.35 -12.28
CA CYS A 127 7.46 5.97 -12.31
C CYS A 127 6.15 5.82 -13.10
N ARG A 128 5.95 4.61 -13.65
CA ARG A 128 4.69 4.20 -14.29
C ARG A 128 4.15 2.98 -13.55
N VAL A 129 2.93 3.07 -13.03
CA VAL A 129 2.37 2.01 -12.17
C VAL A 129 1.03 1.54 -12.71
N ALA A 130 0.94 0.22 -12.94
CA ALA A 130 -0.29 -0.51 -13.19
C ALA A 130 -0.35 -1.71 -12.25
N CYS A 131 -1.30 -1.70 -11.33
CA CYS A 131 -1.46 -2.72 -10.29
C CYS A 131 -2.94 -2.94 -9.97
N ASN A 132 -3.26 -3.85 -9.06
CA ASN A 132 -4.63 -4.17 -8.69
C ASN A 132 -5.01 -3.69 -7.27
N ASP A 133 -4.14 -2.96 -6.58
CA ASP A 133 -4.39 -2.34 -5.28
C ASP A 133 -3.75 -0.94 -5.25
N ASP A 134 -3.19 -0.49 -4.12
CA ASP A 134 -2.59 0.84 -4.02
C ASP A 134 -1.38 1.00 -4.95
N SER A 135 -1.34 2.08 -5.74
CA SER A 135 -0.29 2.21 -6.73
C SER A 135 1.02 2.71 -6.12
N ILE A 136 0.96 3.73 -5.28
CA ILE A 136 2.06 4.17 -4.43
C ILE A 136 1.47 4.42 -3.04
N CYS A 137 2.03 3.80 -2.03
CA CYS A 137 1.43 3.77 -0.71
C CYS A 137 2.41 4.19 0.38
N VAL A 138 1.97 5.06 1.29
CA VAL A 138 2.74 5.48 2.47
C VAL A 138 2.10 4.86 3.71
N LYS A 139 2.85 4.10 4.46
CA LYS A 139 2.41 3.30 5.62
C LYS A 139 3.33 3.52 6.82
N SER A 140 2.86 3.18 8.02
CA SER A 140 3.65 3.30 9.25
C SER A 140 3.20 2.32 10.35
N GLY A 141 3.05 1.05 9.98
CA GLY A 141 2.68 0.01 10.94
C GLY A 141 1.19 -0.06 11.28
N ARG A 142 0.78 -1.18 11.89
CA ARG A 142 -0.60 -1.58 12.06
C ARG A 142 -0.97 -1.88 13.50
N ASP A 143 -2.08 -1.26 13.97
CA ASP A 143 -2.76 -1.55 15.23
C ASP A 143 -1.82 -1.53 16.45
N ALA A 144 -2.04 -2.40 17.43
CA ALA A 144 -1.25 -2.44 18.66
C ALA A 144 0.26 -2.63 18.40
N ASP A 145 0.64 -3.45 17.43
CA ASP A 145 2.05 -3.67 17.10
C ASP A 145 2.68 -2.43 16.47
N GLY A 146 1.99 -1.79 15.53
CA GLY A 146 2.46 -0.53 14.94
C GLY A 146 2.57 0.60 15.98
N LEU A 147 1.63 0.69 16.90
CA LEU A 147 1.69 1.65 18.03
C LEU A 147 2.86 1.35 18.97
N ARG A 148 3.16 0.08 19.22
CA ARG A 148 4.31 -0.36 20.03
C ARG A 148 5.64 -0.02 19.37
N VAL A 149 5.78 -0.29 18.06
CA VAL A 149 6.97 0.04 17.27
C VAL A 149 7.13 1.55 17.15
N ASN A 150 6.03 2.26 16.94
CA ASN A 150 5.94 3.72 16.90
C ASN A 150 6.99 4.37 15.99
N ARG A 151 7.13 3.86 14.75
CA ARG A 151 8.09 4.37 13.77
C ARG A 151 7.35 5.12 12.67
N ILE A 152 7.59 6.42 12.62
CA ILE A 152 6.95 7.33 11.66
C ILE A 152 7.44 7.07 10.23
N CYS A 153 6.58 7.34 9.24
CA CYS A 153 6.98 7.52 7.85
C CYS A 153 6.95 9.01 7.52
N GLU A 154 8.10 9.59 7.17
CA GLU A 154 8.19 11.04 7.00
C GLU A 154 9.17 11.48 5.90
N ASP A 155 9.01 12.75 5.47
CA ASP A 155 9.82 13.37 4.41
C ASP A 155 9.74 12.56 3.11
N VAL A 156 8.53 12.36 2.60
CA VAL A 156 8.25 11.58 1.39
C VAL A 156 7.82 12.52 0.27
N LEU A 157 8.52 12.44 -0.87
CA LEU A 157 8.17 13.12 -2.11
C LEU A 157 7.77 12.10 -3.18
N ILE A 158 6.55 12.22 -3.70
CA ILE A 158 6.03 11.44 -4.83
C ILE A 158 5.72 12.42 -5.96
N GLN A 159 6.41 12.31 -7.10
CA GLN A 159 6.22 13.27 -8.18
C GLN A 159 6.40 12.69 -9.58
N ASN A 160 5.83 13.39 -10.58
CA ASN A 160 6.04 13.08 -12.01
C ASN A 160 5.66 11.63 -12.39
N CYS A 161 4.79 10.97 -11.66
CA CYS A 161 4.42 9.58 -11.91
C CYS A 161 3.11 9.46 -12.70
N GLN A 162 2.94 8.32 -13.35
CA GLN A 162 1.72 7.95 -14.07
C GLN A 162 1.10 6.70 -13.44
N VAL A 163 -0.16 6.78 -13.06
CA VAL A 163 -0.95 5.66 -12.55
C VAL A 163 -1.95 5.23 -13.60
N LEU A 164 -1.83 4.00 -14.06
CA LEU A 164 -2.58 3.46 -15.19
C LEU A 164 -3.72 2.51 -14.79
N THR A 165 -3.56 1.81 -13.67
CA THR A 165 -4.60 1.03 -12.98
C THR A 165 -4.31 1.00 -11.49
N GLY A 166 -5.31 0.61 -10.67
CA GLY A 166 -5.17 0.50 -9.22
C GLY A 166 -5.84 1.63 -8.45
N CYS A 167 -5.46 1.77 -7.20
CA CYS A 167 -6.11 2.67 -6.26
C CYS A 167 -5.34 3.98 -6.00
N GLY A 168 -4.55 4.44 -6.97
CA GLY A 168 -3.87 5.73 -6.91
C GLY A 168 -2.79 5.83 -5.84
N VAL A 169 -2.55 7.05 -5.36
CA VAL A 169 -1.63 7.29 -4.24
C VAL A 169 -2.39 7.26 -2.93
N THR A 170 -1.95 6.42 -1.99
CA THR A 170 -2.67 6.16 -0.73
C THR A 170 -1.79 6.44 0.49
N LEU A 171 -2.35 7.12 1.50
CA LEU A 171 -1.81 7.15 2.85
C LEU A 171 -2.59 6.15 3.71
N GLY A 172 -1.90 5.14 4.23
CA GLY A 172 -2.50 4.04 5.00
C GLY A 172 -2.76 2.77 4.17
N SER A 173 -3.58 1.81 4.66
CA SER A 173 -4.37 1.85 5.92
C SER A 173 -3.55 1.71 7.20
N GLU A 174 -2.30 1.33 7.13
CA GLU A 174 -1.36 1.21 8.22
C GLU A 174 -0.81 2.59 8.59
N THR A 175 -1.28 3.19 9.71
CA THR A 175 -0.97 4.58 10.08
C THR A 175 -0.45 4.73 11.52
N SER A 176 -0.20 3.61 12.22
CA SER A 176 0.00 3.59 13.67
C SER A 176 1.22 4.38 14.15
N GLY A 177 2.31 4.37 13.40
CA GLY A 177 3.51 5.16 13.70
C GLY A 177 3.43 6.65 13.30
N GLY A 178 2.36 7.03 12.60
CA GLY A 178 2.20 8.38 12.04
C GLY A 178 2.84 8.56 10.66
N ILE A 179 2.34 9.54 9.91
CA ILE A 179 2.82 9.93 8.58
C ILE A 179 2.95 11.45 8.58
N ARG A 180 4.12 11.97 8.18
CA ARG A 180 4.37 13.40 8.25
C ARG A 180 5.19 13.92 7.07
N ASN A 181 4.95 15.17 6.69
CA ASN A 181 5.69 15.88 5.63
C ASN A 181 5.73 15.07 4.32
N VAL A 182 4.55 14.85 3.75
CA VAL A 182 4.38 14.13 2.48
C VAL A 182 3.95 15.11 1.39
N THR A 183 4.69 15.14 0.30
CA THR A 183 4.33 15.91 -0.89
C THR A 183 4.05 14.98 -2.07
N ILE A 184 2.86 15.11 -2.66
CA ILE A 184 2.42 14.38 -3.85
C ILE A 184 2.12 15.43 -4.92
N ARG A 185 2.86 15.42 -6.04
CA ARG A 185 2.68 16.45 -7.06
C ARG A 185 2.97 15.99 -8.49
N ASN A 186 2.37 16.72 -9.44
CA ASN A 186 2.54 16.47 -10.86
C ASN A 186 2.28 15.00 -11.25
N MET A 187 1.12 14.50 -10.84
CA MET A 187 0.70 13.13 -11.05
C MET A 187 -0.35 13.03 -12.16
N LYS A 188 -0.29 11.95 -12.94
CA LYS A 188 -1.28 11.64 -13.98
C LYS A 188 -1.94 10.31 -13.70
N TYR A 189 -3.28 10.29 -13.76
CA TYR A 189 -4.08 9.08 -13.53
C TYR A 189 -5.00 8.84 -14.72
N HIS A 190 -5.14 7.59 -15.12
CA HIS A 190 -6.07 7.22 -16.18
C HIS A 190 -6.76 5.89 -15.85
N GLY A 191 -8.10 5.92 -15.72
CA GLY A 191 -8.91 4.71 -15.52
C GLY A 191 -8.74 4.03 -14.15
N THR A 192 -8.27 4.76 -13.14
CA THR A 192 -8.00 4.20 -11.80
C THR A 192 -9.24 4.25 -10.89
N ASP A 193 -9.29 3.38 -9.89
CA ASP A 193 -10.35 3.44 -8.88
C ASP A 193 -10.24 4.71 -8.02
N CYS A 194 -9.04 5.08 -7.61
CA CYS A 194 -8.80 6.31 -6.85
C CYS A 194 -7.67 7.15 -7.47
N GLY A 195 -7.71 8.45 -7.22
CA GLY A 195 -6.60 9.35 -7.47
C GLY A 195 -5.73 9.49 -6.20
N PHE A 196 -6.16 10.32 -5.26
CA PHE A 196 -5.56 10.44 -3.94
C PHE A 196 -6.49 9.85 -2.88
N ARG A 197 -5.92 9.04 -1.97
CA ARG A 197 -6.70 8.36 -0.93
C ARG A 197 -6.02 8.44 0.44
N ILE A 198 -6.82 8.70 1.48
CA ILE A 198 -6.46 8.43 2.87
C ILE A 198 -7.38 7.32 3.37
N LYS A 199 -6.82 6.23 3.85
CA LYS A 199 -7.58 5.15 4.48
C LYS A 199 -6.96 4.73 5.81
N SER A 200 -7.79 4.45 6.82
CA SER A 200 -7.36 3.97 8.14
C SER A 200 -8.52 3.29 8.87
N ALA A 201 -8.31 2.89 10.11
CA ALA A 201 -9.33 2.31 10.97
C ALA A 201 -9.18 2.80 12.40
N ALA A 202 -10.24 2.66 13.22
CA ALA A 202 -10.28 3.17 14.59
C ALA A 202 -9.39 2.41 15.59
N THR A 203 -8.58 1.47 15.10
CA THR A 203 -7.57 0.72 15.87
C THR A 203 -6.14 1.06 15.44
N ARG A 204 -5.98 1.80 14.32
CA ARG A 204 -4.68 2.15 13.74
C ARG A 204 -3.96 3.23 14.53
N GLY A 205 -4.70 4.26 14.97
CA GLY A 205 -4.09 5.44 15.57
C GLY A 205 -3.19 6.21 14.62
N GLY A 206 -2.23 6.90 15.19
CA GLY A 206 -1.29 7.73 14.46
C GLY A 206 -1.83 9.09 14.03
N VAL A 207 -0.93 9.96 13.66
CA VAL A 207 -1.23 11.29 13.12
C VAL A 207 -0.67 11.38 11.73
N MET A 208 -1.52 11.70 10.76
CA MET A 208 -1.12 12.05 9.39
C MET A 208 -1.13 13.58 9.29
N GLU A 209 0.03 14.21 9.15
CA GLU A 209 0.14 15.66 9.19
C GLU A 209 1.11 16.24 8.18
N ASP A 210 0.92 17.51 7.86
CA ASP A 210 1.74 18.26 6.91
C ASP A 210 1.79 17.59 5.52
N ILE A 211 0.61 17.40 4.94
CA ILE A 211 0.43 16.71 3.66
C ILE A 211 0.06 17.73 2.59
N LEU A 212 0.85 17.77 1.53
CA LEU A 212 0.58 18.58 0.34
C LEU A 212 0.30 17.68 -0.88
N VAL A 213 -0.86 17.88 -1.50
CA VAL A 213 -1.28 17.22 -2.73
C VAL A 213 -1.58 18.27 -3.77
N GLU A 214 -0.82 18.29 -4.88
CA GLU A 214 -0.98 19.34 -5.87
C GLU A 214 -0.70 18.88 -7.30
N ASP A 215 -1.25 19.61 -8.27
CA ASP A 215 -1.01 19.40 -9.69
C ASP A 215 -1.36 17.96 -10.14
N LEU A 216 -2.58 17.52 -9.87
CA LEU A 216 -3.07 16.21 -10.28
C LEU A 216 -3.95 16.32 -11.53
N GLU A 217 -3.67 15.50 -12.53
CA GLU A 217 -4.51 15.29 -13.71
C GLU A 217 -5.12 13.89 -13.68
N MET A 218 -6.44 13.81 -13.72
CA MET A 218 -7.20 12.56 -13.58
C MET A 218 -8.21 12.41 -14.71
N VAL A 219 -8.08 11.34 -15.48
CA VAL A 219 -9.01 10.98 -16.56
C VAL A 219 -9.67 9.67 -16.22
N ASN A 220 -11.01 9.63 -16.23
CA ASN A 220 -11.80 8.43 -15.93
C ASN A 220 -11.49 7.82 -14.55
N VAL A 221 -11.22 8.64 -13.55
CA VAL A 221 -10.95 8.21 -12.18
C VAL A 221 -12.25 8.15 -11.39
N LYS A 222 -12.56 6.98 -10.82
CA LYS A 222 -13.83 6.76 -10.14
C LYS A 222 -13.97 7.58 -8.85
N TYR A 223 -12.92 7.64 -8.04
CA TYR A 223 -12.83 8.44 -6.82
C TYR A 223 -11.60 9.34 -6.86
N PRO A 224 -11.67 10.53 -7.45
CA PRO A 224 -10.53 11.46 -7.52
C PRO A 224 -9.88 11.73 -6.17
N ILE A 225 -10.71 11.94 -5.14
CA ILE A 225 -10.29 12.12 -3.75
C ILE A 225 -11.18 11.24 -2.87
N ASN A 226 -10.57 10.40 -2.05
CA ASN A 226 -11.28 9.52 -1.11
C ASN A 226 -10.63 9.55 0.27
N MET A 227 -11.43 9.77 1.32
CA MET A 227 -10.97 9.71 2.71
C MET A 227 -11.90 8.82 3.52
N CYS A 228 -11.38 7.69 4.03
CA CYS A 228 -12.13 6.74 4.82
C CYS A 228 -11.34 6.27 6.04
N LEU A 229 -11.70 6.74 7.23
CA LEU A 229 -11.08 6.36 8.48
C LEU A 229 -11.77 5.16 9.19
N ASN A 230 -12.70 4.51 8.50
CA ASN A 230 -13.31 3.24 8.92
C ASN A 230 -13.31 2.27 7.73
N TRP A 231 -12.11 2.06 7.16
CA TRP A 231 -11.93 1.32 5.94
C TRP A 231 -12.14 -0.18 6.15
N HIS A 232 -12.95 -0.79 5.30
CA HIS A 232 -13.17 -2.22 5.16
C HIS A 232 -13.15 -2.99 6.51
N PRO A 233 -14.19 -2.91 7.34
CA PRO A 233 -14.15 -3.42 8.73
C PRO A 233 -13.73 -4.89 8.85
N ALA A 234 -14.19 -5.78 7.96
CA ALA A 234 -13.86 -7.21 7.99
C ALA A 234 -12.36 -7.49 7.77
N TYR A 235 -11.62 -6.56 7.17
CA TYR A 235 -10.18 -6.66 6.98
C TYR A 235 -9.41 -5.85 8.04
N SER A 236 -9.91 -4.69 8.40
CA SER A 236 -9.19 -3.74 9.25
C SER A 236 -9.21 -4.13 10.72
N TYR A 237 -10.30 -4.71 11.21
CA TYR A 237 -10.43 -5.11 12.61
C TYR A 237 -10.06 -6.59 12.77
N CYS A 238 -9.01 -6.84 13.56
CA CYS A 238 -8.46 -8.17 13.78
C CYS A 238 -9.11 -8.80 15.01
N GLU A 239 -10.25 -9.46 14.81
CA GLU A 239 -10.98 -10.12 15.88
C GLU A 239 -11.00 -11.65 15.65
N ILE A 240 -10.61 -12.41 16.66
CA ILE A 240 -10.77 -13.87 16.66
C ILE A 240 -12.22 -14.17 17.00
N PRO A 241 -12.97 -14.87 16.12
CA PRO A 241 -14.38 -15.15 16.35
C PRO A 241 -14.62 -15.90 17.66
N LYS A 242 -15.71 -15.53 18.37
CA LYS A 242 -16.10 -16.25 19.60
C LYS A 242 -16.40 -17.71 19.26
N GLY A 243 -15.78 -18.64 20.00
CA GLY A 243 -15.95 -20.07 19.78
C GLY A 243 -15.04 -20.65 18.69
N TYR A 244 -14.05 -19.91 18.22
CA TYR A 244 -13.04 -20.48 17.35
C TYR A 244 -12.25 -21.58 18.08
N GLU A 245 -12.29 -22.81 17.54
CA GLU A 245 -11.67 -24.00 18.16
C GLU A 245 -10.32 -24.38 17.50
N GLY A 246 -9.90 -23.66 16.46
CA GLY A 246 -8.65 -23.92 15.78
C GLY A 246 -7.43 -23.41 16.55
N GLU A 247 -6.25 -23.75 16.05
CA GLU A 247 -4.98 -23.20 16.55
C GLU A 247 -4.93 -21.69 16.32
N ILE A 248 -4.51 -20.94 17.32
CA ILE A 248 -4.29 -19.48 17.22
C ILE A 248 -2.80 -19.22 17.11
N PRO A 249 -2.28 -18.93 15.90
CA PRO A 249 -0.87 -18.62 15.68
C PRO A 249 -0.43 -17.38 16.46
N GLU A 250 0.85 -17.29 16.78
CA GLU A 250 1.38 -16.16 17.56
C GLU A 250 1.16 -14.80 16.87
N HIS A 251 1.33 -14.75 15.56
CA HIS A 251 1.09 -13.50 14.81
C HIS A 251 -0.39 -13.07 14.84
N TRP A 252 -1.36 -14.02 14.96
CA TRP A 252 -2.76 -13.64 15.17
C TRP A 252 -2.96 -12.98 16.53
N LYS A 253 -2.32 -13.50 17.59
CA LYS A 253 -2.40 -12.91 18.93
C LYS A 253 -1.85 -11.48 18.95
N VAL A 254 -0.74 -11.25 18.23
CA VAL A 254 -0.16 -9.90 18.09
C VAL A 254 -1.11 -8.96 17.38
N LEU A 255 -1.67 -9.38 16.23
CA LEU A 255 -2.57 -8.56 15.41
C LEU A 255 -3.91 -8.30 16.09
N ALA A 256 -4.44 -9.26 16.87
CA ALA A 256 -5.70 -9.15 17.56
C ALA A 256 -5.61 -8.46 18.95
N GLN A 257 -4.45 -7.91 19.31
CA GLN A 257 -4.34 -7.12 20.52
C GLN A 257 -5.25 -5.89 20.46
N SER A 258 -6.01 -5.68 21.53
CA SER A 258 -6.93 -4.55 21.62
C SER A 258 -6.18 -3.23 21.68
N VAL A 259 -6.72 -2.23 21.00
CA VAL A 259 -6.26 -0.84 21.06
C VAL A 259 -7.35 0.00 21.71
N SER A 260 -7.00 0.83 22.68
CA SER A 260 -7.96 1.75 23.31
C SER A 260 -8.45 2.76 22.26
N ARG A 261 -9.70 3.23 22.42
CA ARG A 261 -10.26 4.23 21.53
C ARG A 261 -9.42 5.52 21.48
N GLU A 262 -8.84 5.91 22.60
CA GLU A 262 -8.00 7.10 22.70
C GLU A 262 -6.75 6.99 21.82
N MET A 263 -6.10 5.85 21.80
CA MET A 263 -4.90 5.59 21.01
C MET A 263 -5.21 5.18 19.56
N GLY A 264 -6.36 4.55 19.33
CA GLY A 264 -6.67 3.89 18.06
C GLY A 264 -7.27 4.81 17.01
N VAL A 265 -7.87 5.94 17.38
CA VAL A 265 -8.49 6.84 16.41
C VAL A 265 -7.42 7.64 15.66
N PRO A 266 -7.27 7.44 14.34
CA PRO A 266 -6.29 8.19 13.56
C PRO A 266 -6.70 9.65 13.42
N GLN A 267 -5.72 10.54 13.27
CA GLN A 267 -5.92 11.96 13.09
C GLN A 267 -5.30 12.43 11.77
N VAL A 268 -5.98 13.36 11.10
CA VAL A 268 -5.46 14.07 9.92
C VAL A 268 -5.35 15.54 10.25
N LYS A 269 -4.17 16.14 10.05
CA LYS A 269 -3.89 17.55 10.35
C LYS A 269 -3.16 18.20 9.17
N ASN A 270 -3.41 19.47 8.93
CA ASN A 270 -2.71 20.27 7.93
C ASN A 270 -2.59 19.58 6.57
N LEU A 271 -3.72 19.11 6.03
CA LEU A 271 -3.84 18.57 4.68
C LEU A 271 -4.19 19.70 3.72
N GLN A 272 -3.38 19.87 2.68
CA GLN A 272 -3.62 20.82 1.59
C GLN A 272 -3.76 20.07 0.27
N ILE A 273 -4.87 20.30 -0.42
CA ILE A 273 -5.13 19.74 -1.76
C ILE A 273 -5.41 20.92 -2.69
N ARG A 274 -4.63 21.05 -3.77
CA ARG A 274 -4.78 22.17 -4.69
C ARG A 274 -4.47 21.78 -6.13
N ASN A 275 -5.03 22.53 -7.08
CA ASN A 275 -4.82 22.34 -8.52
C ASN A 275 -5.08 20.88 -8.98
N VAL A 276 -6.22 20.32 -8.60
CA VAL A 276 -6.67 19.00 -9.03
C VAL A 276 -7.66 19.15 -10.17
N ARG A 277 -7.43 18.45 -11.28
CA ARG A 277 -8.33 18.37 -12.43
C ARG A 277 -8.76 16.93 -12.64
N SER A 278 -10.05 16.70 -12.68
CA SER A 278 -10.62 15.38 -12.95
C SER A 278 -11.79 15.49 -13.93
N TRP A 279 -11.75 14.67 -14.99
CA TRP A 279 -12.82 14.62 -15.97
C TRP A 279 -13.00 13.22 -16.55
N ASN A 280 -14.17 12.98 -17.15
CA ASN A 280 -14.44 11.75 -17.86
C ASN A 280 -14.41 12.02 -19.37
N GLU A 281 -13.86 11.08 -20.11
CA GLU A 281 -13.92 11.06 -21.56
C GLU A 281 -15.33 10.71 -22.05
N GLU A 282 -15.65 11.10 -23.27
CA GLU A 282 -16.93 10.73 -23.91
C GLU A 282 -17.05 9.20 -24.01
N GLY A 283 -18.19 8.66 -23.59
CA GLY A 283 -18.46 7.21 -23.57
C GLY A 283 -17.93 6.46 -22.35
N TYR A 284 -17.31 7.15 -21.38
CA TYR A 284 -16.96 6.52 -20.11
C TYR A 284 -18.22 6.24 -19.27
N GLU A 285 -18.50 4.96 -19.00
CA GLU A 285 -19.71 4.55 -18.26
C GLU A 285 -19.58 4.71 -16.74
N GLY A 286 -18.40 4.97 -16.23
CA GLY A 286 -18.14 5.23 -14.82
C GLY A 286 -18.58 6.64 -14.40
N CYS A 287 -18.58 6.89 -13.12
CA CYS A 287 -18.93 8.20 -12.54
C CYS A 287 -17.84 8.62 -11.56
N SER A 288 -17.20 9.76 -11.81
CA SER A 288 -16.28 10.36 -10.85
C SER A 288 -17.04 10.92 -9.65
N ARG A 289 -16.62 10.57 -8.45
CA ARG A 289 -17.23 11.00 -7.18
C ARG A 289 -16.14 11.42 -6.20
N ALA A 290 -16.39 12.50 -5.46
CA ALA A 290 -15.58 12.87 -4.30
C ALA A 290 -16.27 12.40 -3.01
N PHE A 291 -15.52 11.85 -2.07
CA PHE A 291 -15.97 11.42 -0.74
C PHE A 291 -14.96 11.86 0.32
#